data_5d392c8a563badb5f2c06997155e40b3
#
_entry.id   5d392c8a563badb5f2c06997155e40b3
#
_cell.length_a   1.000
_cell.length_b   1.000
_cell.length_c   1.000
_cell.angle_alpha   90.00
_cell.angle_beta   90.00
_cell.angle_gamma   90.00
#
_symmetry.space_group_name_H-M   'P 1'
#
loop_
_entity.id
_entity.type
_entity.pdbx_description
1 polymer ?
#
loop_
_entity_poly.entity_id
_entity_poly.type
_entity_poly.pdbx_seq_one_letter_code
_entity_poly.pdbx_strand_id
1 'polypeptide(L)'
;MKAHEETNMLESMVVLIDTREQPTERAKKRYEALEAPYERRTLSYGDYSYNAQLPNGKWLFEDGETVSGYAVVERKMHLDELASCLTHSRDRFEREFQRAKDHGARIFLLVENATWENLLAGRYRSQFNEKAFFASLCAWLVRYDLQLVFCKEETSGKIIKELLYRDLKERITRGEFDEGR
;
A
#
# COMPACT_ATOMS: atom_id res chain seq x y z
N MET A 1 5.94 9.54 23.72
CA MET A 1 7.28 9.57 23.07
C MET A 1 7.84 10.99 23.14
N LYS A 2 9.15 11.18 23.23
CA LYS A 2 9.79 12.51 23.22
C LYS A 2 9.98 12.95 21.75
N ALA A 3 10.02 14.27 21.50
CA ALA A 3 10.13 14.80 20.13
C ALA A 3 11.34 14.27 19.32
N HIS A 4 12.49 14.04 19.98
CA HIS A 4 13.66 13.47 19.31
C HIS A 4 13.50 11.98 18.97
N GLU A 5 12.76 11.23 19.80
CA GLU A 5 12.44 9.82 19.55
C GLU A 5 11.49 9.66 18.35
N GLU A 6 10.50 10.58 18.23
CA GLU A 6 9.61 10.66 17.07
C GLU A 6 10.40 10.94 15.79
N THR A 7 11.34 11.90 15.84
CA THR A 7 12.21 12.23 14.70
C THR A 7 13.06 11.03 14.30
N ASN A 8 13.72 10.39 15.26
CA ASN A 8 14.57 9.23 15.00
C ASN A 8 13.77 8.06 14.39
N MET A 9 12.56 7.81 14.90
CA MET A 9 11.69 6.77 14.36
C MET A 9 11.29 7.07 12.91
N LEU A 10 10.94 8.31 12.59
CA LEU A 10 10.62 8.73 11.23
C LEU A 10 11.83 8.64 10.28
N GLU A 11 13.02 9.03 10.75
CA GLU A 11 14.26 8.97 9.96
C GLU A 11 14.72 7.53 9.72
N SER A 12 14.38 6.60 10.61
CA SER A 12 14.69 5.16 10.46
C SER A 12 13.78 4.43 9.50
N MET A 13 12.72 5.08 8.96
CA MET A 13 11.75 4.40 8.09
C MET A 13 12.39 3.78 6.86
N VAL A 14 12.11 2.49 6.65
CA VAL A 14 12.48 1.72 5.47
C VAL A 14 11.19 1.26 4.77
N VAL A 15 11.11 1.45 3.45
CA VAL A 15 9.99 0.93 2.67
C VAL A 15 10.17 -0.57 2.45
N LEU A 16 9.15 -1.34 2.79
CA LEU A 16 9.11 -2.78 2.55
C LEU A 16 8.45 -3.05 1.20
N ILE A 17 9.11 -3.86 0.37
CA ILE A 17 8.60 -4.28 -0.94
C ILE A 17 8.36 -5.79 -0.89
N ASP A 18 7.14 -6.23 -1.21
CA ASP A 18 6.81 -7.64 -1.19
C ASP A 18 7.75 -8.46 -2.09
N THR A 19 8.21 -9.61 -1.60
CA THR A 19 9.09 -10.52 -2.35
C THR A 19 8.45 -11.07 -3.61
N ARG A 20 7.12 -11.06 -3.71
CA ARG A 20 6.35 -11.46 -4.90
C ARG A 20 6.35 -10.41 -6.01
N GLU A 21 6.63 -9.13 -5.69
CA GLU A 21 6.77 -8.08 -6.71
C GLU A 21 7.96 -8.38 -7.63
N GLN A 22 7.70 -8.51 -8.92
CA GLN A 22 8.77 -8.85 -9.89
C GLN A 22 9.68 -7.64 -10.13
N PRO A 23 11.02 -7.79 -10.03
CA PRO A 23 11.97 -6.68 -10.20
C PRO A 23 12.20 -6.33 -11.68
N THR A 24 11.12 -5.98 -12.38
CA THR A 24 11.18 -5.49 -13.76
C THR A 24 11.86 -4.12 -13.84
N GLU A 25 12.26 -3.68 -15.03
CA GLU A 25 12.82 -2.35 -15.22
C GLU A 25 11.87 -1.22 -14.77
N ARG A 26 10.56 -1.42 -14.94
CA ARG A 26 9.54 -0.49 -14.42
C ARG A 26 9.50 -0.49 -12.89
N ALA A 27 9.61 -1.67 -12.26
CA ALA A 27 9.67 -1.78 -10.81
C ALA A 27 10.93 -1.11 -10.26
N LYS A 28 12.10 -1.32 -10.88
CA LYS A 28 13.36 -0.67 -10.48
C LYS A 28 13.27 0.86 -10.53
N LYS A 29 12.73 1.43 -11.61
CA LYS A 29 12.48 2.88 -11.71
C LYS A 29 11.58 3.39 -10.61
N ARG A 30 10.55 2.62 -10.22
CA ARG A 30 9.67 2.96 -9.11
C ARG A 30 10.41 2.91 -7.77
N TYR A 31 11.29 1.91 -7.57
CA TYR A 31 12.11 1.80 -6.36
C TYR A 31 13.07 3.00 -6.24
N GLU A 32 13.70 3.42 -7.33
CA GLU A 32 14.51 4.63 -7.36
C GLU A 32 13.69 5.89 -7.02
N ALA A 33 12.44 5.96 -7.54
CA ALA A 33 11.53 7.08 -7.29
C ALA A 33 10.92 7.10 -5.87
N LEU A 34 11.16 6.09 -5.03
CA LEU A 34 10.83 6.15 -3.60
C LEU A 34 11.65 7.24 -2.89
N GLU A 35 12.86 7.49 -3.36
CA GLU A 35 13.81 8.42 -2.71
C GLU A 35 13.95 8.14 -1.20
N ALA A 36 13.94 6.86 -0.84
CA ALA A 36 14.01 6.36 0.54
C ALA A 36 14.69 4.99 0.57
N PRO A 37 15.29 4.59 1.71
CA PRO A 37 15.75 3.22 1.89
C PRO A 37 14.61 2.22 1.68
N TYR A 38 14.90 1.08 1.07
CA TYR A 38 13.93 0.00 0.92
C TYR A 38 14.59 -1.37 1.08
N GLU A 39 13.78 -2.34 1.47
CA GLU A 39 14.17 -3.75 1.53
C GLU A 39 13.04 -4.65 1.02
N ARG A 40 13.39 -5.86 0.62
CA ARG A 40 12.42 -6.86 0.18
C ARG A 40 12.06 -7.79 1.33
N ARG A 41 10.78 -7.83 1.66
CA ARG A 41 10.22 -8.66 2.74
C ARG A 41 8.96 -9.38 2.27
N THR A 42 8.65 -10.51 2.86
CA THR A 42 7.36 -11.18 2.63
C THR A 42 6.28 -10.44 3.39
N LEU A 43 5.26 -9.92 2.66
CA LEU A 43 4.12 -9.24 3.23
C LEU A 43 2.90 -10.18 3.30
N SER A 44 2.12 -10.12 4.37
CA SER A 44 0.85 -10.86 4.53
C SER A 44 -0.22 -10.38 3.54
N TYR A 45 -0.14 -9.12 3.14
CA TYR A 45 -1.04 -8.44 2.21
C TYR A 45 -0.37 -7.17 1.64
N GLY A 46 -0.82 -6.74 0.46
CA GLY A 46 -0.29 -5.58 -0.26
C GLY A 46 1.07 -5.82 -0.91
N ASP A 47 1.53 -4.84 -1.68
CA ASP A 47 2.80 -4.87 -2.41
C ASP A 47 3.90 -4.06 -1.71
N TYR A 48 3.52 -3.01 -0.95
CA TYR A 48 4.42 -2.13 -0.21
C TYR A 48 3.90 -1.88 1.20
N SER A 49 4.84 -1.76 2.15
CA SER A 49 4.59 -1.38 3.53
C SER A 49 5.79 -0.59 4.08
N TYR A 50 5.90 -0.42 5.38
CA TYR A 50 7.08 0.17 6.01
C TYR A 50 7.53 -0.61 7.23
N ASN A 51 8.80 -0.44 7.60
CA ASN A 51 9.37 -0.77 8.88
C ASN A 51 10.02 0.48 9.48
N ALA A 52 10.14 0.57 10.79
CA ALA A 52 10.80 1.65 11.49
C ALA A 52 11.36 1.18 12.83
N GLN A 53 12.34 1.89 13.35
CA GLN A 53 12.97 1.56 14.63
C GLN A 53 12.25 2.27 15.78
N LEU A 54 11.80 1.49 16.75
CA LEU A 54 11.20 2.00 18.00
C LEU A 54 12.23 2.74 18.86
N PRO A 55 11.81 3.56 19.82
CA PRO A 55 12.73 4.28 20.73
C PRO A 55 13.68 3.36 21.51
N ASN A 56 13.28 2.13 21.78
CA ASN A 56 14.11 1.12 22.45
C ASN A 56 15.13 0.43 21.52
N GLY A 57 15.23 0.86 20.25
CA GLY A 57 16.14 0.33 19.25
C GLY A 57 15.65 -0.92 18.52
N LYS A 58 14.51 -1.50 18.87
CA LYS A 58 13.91 -2.64 18.15
C LYS A 58 13.19 -2.17 16.89
N TRP A 59 13.17 -3.01 15.87
CA TRP A 59 12.35 -2.79 14.69
C TRP A 59 10.89 -3.15 14.98
N LEU A 60 9.94 -2.47 14.30
CA LEU A 60 8.51 -2.82 14.34
C LEU A 60 8.27 -4.26 13.90
N PHE A 61 9.06 -4.72 12.93
CA PHE A 61 9.04 -6.09 12.40
C PHE A 61 10.45 -6.63 12.35
N GLU A 62 10.70 -7.72 13.08
CA GLU A 62 12.00 -8.36 13.15
C GLU A 62 12.35 -9.10 11.84
N ASP A 63 13.64 -9.36 11.61
CA ASP A 63 14.09 -10.06 10.42
C ASP A 63 13.56 -11.49 10.35
N GLY A 64 13.19 -11.93 9.12
CA GLY A 64 12.69 -13.27 8.85
C GLY A 64 11.19 -13.45 9.08
N GLU A 65 10.49 -12.48 9.64
CA GLU A 65 9.04 -12.53 9.82
C GLU A 65 8.28 -12.19 8.53
N THR A 66 7.10 -12.80 8.37
CA THR A 66 6.10 -12.31 7.41
C THR A 66 5.43 -11.08 7.99
N VAL A 67 5.51 -9.96 7.29
CA VAL A 67 5.08 -8.67 7.81
C VAL A 67 3.59 -8.46 7.61
N SER A 68 2.86 -8.24 8.69
CA SER A 68 1.47 -7.73 8.69
C SER A 68 1.51 -6.23 8.96
N GLY A 69 1.81 -5.45 7.90
CA GLY A 69 2.07 -4.02 8.02
C GLY A 69 0.89 -3.21 8.53
N TYR A 70 1.18 -2.13 9.25
CA TYR A 70 0.17 -1.17 9.75
C TYR A 70 -0.51 -0.37 8.65
N ALA A 71 0.22 -0.08 7.57
CA ALA A 71 -0.31 0.46 6.33
C ALA A 71 0.31 -0.27 5.15
N VAL A 72 -0.48 -0.47 4.11
CA VAL A 72 -0.03 -1.15 2.90
C VAL A 72 -0.53 -0.44 1.66
N VAL A 73 0.25 -0.52 0.60
CA VAL A 73 -0.15 -0.10 -0.74
C VAL A 73 -0.30 -1.36 -1.60
N GLU A 74 -1.49 -1.57 -2.13
CA GLU A 74 -1.77 -2.53 -3.20
C GLU A 74 -1.73 -1.76 -4.52
N ARG A 75 -0.78 -2.08 -5.38
CA ARG A 75 -0.55 -1.36 -6.64
C ARG A 75 -1.13 -2.10 -7.83
N LYS A 76 -1.76 -1.36 -8.73
CA LYS A 76 -2.23 -1.84 -10.04
C LYS A 76 -1.67 -0.95 -11.15
N MET A 77 -1.23 -1.57 -12.22
CA MET A 77 -0.54 -0.91 -13.33
C MET A 77 -1.48 -0.07 -14.20
N HIS A 78 -2.77 -0.43 -14.24
CA HIS A 78 -3.82 0.22 -15.03
C HIS A 78 -5.19 -0.38 -14.70
N LEU A 79 -6.27 0.20 -15.30
CA LEU A 79 -7.64 -0.26 -15.08
C LEU A 79 -7.89 -1.73 -15.50
N ASP A 80 -7.21 -2.24 -16.52
CA ASP A 80 -7.38 -3.63 -16.96
C ASP A 80 -6.90 -4.64 -15.92
N GLU A 81 -5.79 -4.33 -15.22
CA GLU A 81 -5.30 -5.15 -14.11
C GLU A 81 -6.29 -5.09 -12.93
N LEU A 82 -6.80 -3.90 -12.60
CA LEU A 82 -7.82 -3.75 -11.56
C LEU A 82 -9.11 -4.50 -11.92
N ALA A 83 -9.56 -4.45 -13.18
CA ALA A 83 -10.70 -5.21 -13.68
C ALA A 83 -10.50 -6.72 -13.49
N SER A 84 -9.31 -7.23 -13.78
CA SER A 84 -8.95 -8.65 -13.55
C SER A 84 -9.03 -9.03 -12.08
N CYS A 85 -8.62 -8.13 -11.18
CA CYS A 85 -8.74 -8.36 -9.74
C CYS A 85 -10.18 -8.44 -9.26
N LEU A 86 -11.09 -7.64 -9.86
CA LEU A 86 -12.51 -7.62 -9.53
C LEU A 86 -13.32 -8.75 -10.20
N THR A 87 -12.72 -9.48 -11.12
CA THR A 87 -13.35 -10.59 -11.85
C THR A 87 -12.67 -11.92 -11.57
N HIS A 88 -11.56 -12.20 -12.23
CA HIS A 88 -10.89 -13.51 -12.20
C HIS A 88 -10.19 -13.83 -10.87
N SER A 89 -9.69 -12.82 -10.17
CA SER A 89 -8.93 -12.98 -8.91
C SER A 89 -9.67 -12.44 -7.70
N ARG A 90 -10.98 -12.22 -7.81
CA ARG A 90 -11.81 -11.54 -6.82
C ARG A 90 -11.66 -12.12 -5.42
N ASP A 91 -11.89 -13.42 -5.27
CA ASP A 91 -11.85 -14.09 -3.96
C ASP A 91 -10.49 -13.99 -3.28
N ARG A 92 -9.40 -13.97 -4.05
CA ARG A 92 -8.06 -13.81 -3.51
C ARG A 92 -7.88 -12.42 -2.91
N PHE A 93 -8.23 -11.37 -3.66
CA PHE A 93 -8.09 -9.98 -3.19
C PHE A 93 -9.04 -9.69 -2.03
N GLU A 94 -10.28 -10.18 -2.08
CA GLU A 94 -11.21 -10.02 -0.97
C GLU A 94 -10.69 -10.66 0.34
N ARG A 95 -10.05 -11.82 0.27
CA ARG A 95 -9.40 -12.43 1.44
C ARG A 95 -8.17 -11.63 1.91
N GLU A 96 -7.39 -11.08 1.00
CA GLU A 96 -6.22 -10.23 1.33
C GLU A 96 -6.67 -8.94 2.05
N PHE A 97 -7.64 -8.24 1.48
CA PHE A 97 -8.19 -7.02 2.08
C PHE A 97 -8.88 -7.29 3.43
N GLN A 98 -9.59 -8.41 3.54
CA GLN A 98 -10.21 -8.79 4.81
C GLN A 98 -9.15 -9.03 5.89
N ARG A 99 -8.07 -9.77 5.58
CA ARG A 99 -6.96 -9.96 6.54
C ARG A 99 -6.33 -8.63 6.96
N ALA A 100 -6.07 -7.74 6.01
CA ALA A 100 -5.52 -6.41 6.33
C ALA A 100 -6.45 -5.61 7.23
N LYS A 101 -7.75 -5.60 6.93
CA LYS A 101 -8.78 -4.96 7.75
C LYS A 101 -8.86 -5.55 9.16
N ASP A 102 -8.82 -6.87 9.29
CA ASP A 102 -8.87 -7.58 10.58
C ASP A 102 -7.65 -7.25 11.46
N HIS A 103 -6.51 -6.95 10.85
CA HIS A 103 -5.31 -6.47 11.55
C HIS A 103 -5.32 -4.94 11.81
N GLY A 104 -6.38 -4.24 11.41
CA GLY A 104 -6.46 -2.78 11.55
C GLY A 104 -5.49 -2.01 10.64
N ALA A 105 -5.02 -2.64 9.56
CA ALA A 105 -4.13 -2.01 8.61
C ALA A 105 -4.89 -1.02 7.72
N ARG A 106 -4.25 0.12 7.43
CA ARG A 106 -4.72 1.06 6.40
C ARG A 106 -4.31 0.55 5.02
N ILE A 107 -5.28 0.49 4.09
CA ILE A 107 -5.04 -0.05 2.76
C ILE A 107 -5.21 1.06 1.72
N PHE A 108 -4.12 1.35 1.00
CA PHE A 108 -4.14 2.22 -0.17
C PHE A 108 -4.19 1.35 -1.43
N LEU A 109 -5.26 1.48 -2.21
CA LEU A 109 -5.36 0.90 -3.55
C LEU A 109 -4.86 1.93 -4.56
N LEU A 110 -3.60 1.78 -4.99
CA LEU A 110 -2.96 2.70 -5.93
C LEU A 110 -3.05 2.13 -7.34
N VAL A 111 -3.66 2.89 -8.26
CA VAL A 111 -3.82 2.48 -9.65
C VAL A 111 -3.12 3.48 -10.56
N GLU A 112 -2.08 3.00 -11.23
CA GLU A 112 -1.29 3.80 -12.16
C GLU A 112 -2.05 4.03 -13.47
N ASN A 113 -1.81 5.17 -14.11
CA ASN A 113 -2.33 5.51 -15.44
C ASN A 113 -3.85 5.38 -15.57
N ALA A 114 -4.57 5.65 -14.49
CA ALA A 114 -6.02 5.55 -14.39
C ALA A 114 -6.64 6.85 -13.87
N THR A 115 -7.91 7.05 -14.20
CA THR A 115 -8.76 8.12 -13.67
C THR A 115 -10.20 7.64 -13.55
N TRP A 116 -11.00 8.31 -12.73
CA TRP A 116 -12.44 8.06 -12.64
C TRP A 116 -13.12 8.23 -14.01
N GLU A 117 -12.71 9.26 -14.76
CA GLU A 117 -13.28 9.57 -16.07
C GLU A 117 -13.02 8.45 -17.08
N ASN A 118 -11.83 7.86 -17.04
CA ASN A 118 -11.50 6.72 -17.91
C ASN A 118 -12.29 5.46 -17.52
N LEU A 119 -12.46 5.19 -16.23
CA LEU A 119 -13.26 4.06 -15.76
C LEU A 119 -14.72 4.22 -16.14
N LEU A 120 -15.33 5.38 -15.84
CA LEU A 120 -16.75 5.65 -16.12
C LEU A 120 -17.08 5.70 -17.62
N ALA A 121 -16.11 6.10 -18.45
CA ALA A 121 -16.26 6.14 -19.89
C ALA A 121 -15.91 4.81 -20.59
N GLY A 122 -15.57 3.74 -19.83
CA GLY A 122 -15.14 2.45 -20.39
C GLY A 122 -13.84 2.52 -21.17
N ARG A 123 -12.94 3.46 -20.87
CA ARG A 123 -11.66 3.65 -21.56
C ARG A 123 -10.59 2.71 -21.01
N TYR A 124 -10.79 1.42 -21.22
CA TYR A 124 -9.87 0.32 -20.89
C TYR A 124 -10.17 -0.85 -21.85
N ARG A 125 -9.31 -1.85 -21.89
CA ARG A 125 -9.41 -2.98 -22.86
C ARG A 125 -10.23 -4.15 -22.33
N SER A 126 -10.36 -4.28 -21.00
CA SER A 126 -11.16 -5.34 -20.39
C SER A 126 -12.62 -5.29 -20.88
N GLN A 127 -13.24 -6.46 -21.01
CA GLN A 127 -14.67 -6.59 -21.34
C GLN A 127 -15.58 -6.41 -20.11
N PHE A 128 -15.01 -6.06 -18.95
CA PHE A 128 -15.80 -5.78 -17.77
C PHE A 128 -16.64 -4.53 -17.98
N ASN A 129 -17.97 -4.69 -17.87
CA ASN A 129 -18.90 -3.58 -18.10
C ASN A 129 -18.63 -2.40 -17.15
N GLU A 130 -18.62 -1.17 -17.66
CA GLU A 130 -18.22 0.03 -16.91
C GLU A 130 -19.08 0.28 -15.66
N LYS A 131 -20.39 0.04 -15.73
CA LYS A 131 -21.28 0.22 -14.58
C LYS A 131 -21.03 -0.83 -13.51
N ALA A 132 -20.81 -2.10 -13.92
CA ALA A 132 -20.48 -3.20 -13.02
C ALA A 132 -19.09 -3.01 -12.40
N PHE A 133 -18.11 -2.53 -13.18
CA PHE A 133 -16.77 -2.22 -12.68
C PHE A 133 -16.81 -1.11 -11.62
N PHE A 134 -17.45 0.00 -11.96
CA PHE A 134 -17.62 1.12 -11.01
C PHE A 134 -18.31 0.68 -9.72
N ALA A 135 -19.46 -0.01 -9.83
CA ALA A 135 -20.19 -0.48 -8.66
C ALA A 135 -19.36 -1.47 -7.80
N SER A 136 -18.62 -2.39 -8.44
CA SER A 136 -17.77 -3.35 -7.74
C SER A 136 -16.60 -2.67 -7.03
N LEU A 137 -15.96 -1.71 -7.67
CA LEU A 137 -14.87 -0.92 -7.06
C LEU A 137 -15.39 -0.12 -5.86
N CYS A 138 -16.49 0.62 -6.02
CA CYS A 138 -17.10 1.36 -4.91
C CYS A 138 -17.49 0.43 -3.74
N ALA A 139 -18.02 -0.75 -4.04
CA ALA A 139 -18.34 -1.74 -3.02
C ALA A 139 -17.08 -2.20 -2.24
N TRP A 140 -15.96 -2.39 -2.92
CA TRP A 140 -14.69 -2.72 -2.26
C TRP A 140 -14.17 -1.58 -1.39
N LEU A 141 -14.21 -0.34 -1.90
CA LEU A 141 -13.80 0.84 -1.14
C LEU A 141 -14.54 0.91 0.20
N VAL A 142 -15.86 0.72 0.18
CA VAL A 142 -16.70 0.78 1.38
C VAL A 142 -16.49 -0.44 2.28
N ARG A 143 -16.50 -1.66 1.70
CA ARG A 143 -16.43 -2.92 2.47
C ARG A 143 -15.12 -3.08 3.22
N TYR A 144 -14.01 -2.75 2.58
CA TYR A 144 -12.66 -2.96 3.12
C TYR A 144 -11.99 -1.67 3.59
N ASP A 145 -12.70 -0.54 3.59
CA ASP A 145 -12.16 0.78 3.95
C ASP A 145 -10.90 1.12 3.13
N LEU A 146 -10.95 0.84 1.82
CA LEU A 146 -9.83 1.10 0.93
C LEU A 146 -9.75 2.59 0.58
N GLN A 147 -8.53 3.12 0.56
CA GLN A 147 -8.25 4.46 0.08
C GLN A 147 -7.73 4.39 -1.36
N LEU A 148 -8.57 4.78 -2.34
CA LEU A 148 -8.20 4.75 -3.74
C LEU A 148 -7.33 5.95 -4.11
N VAL A 149 -6.20 5.67 -4.78
CA VAL A 149 -5.27 6.67 -5.27
C VAL A 149 -5.00 6.42 -6.75
N PHE A 150 -5.36 7.36 -7.61
CA PHE A 150 -4.96 7.37 -9.01
C PHE A 150 -3.70 8.22 -9.19
N CYS A 151 -2.74 7.73 -9.96
CA CYS A 151 -1.51 8.46 -10.25
C CYS A 151 -0.97 8.12 -11.64
N LYS A 152 0.08 8.82 -12.03
CA LYS A 152 0.92 8.42 -13.15
C LYS A 152 2.02 7.45 -12.68
N GLU A 153 2.46 6.56 -13.56
CA GLU A 153 3.54 5.62 -13.26
C GLU A 153 4.80 6.31 -12.75
N GLU A 154 5.15 7.46 -13.36
CA GLU A 154 6.36 8.21 -13.04
C GLU A 154 6.34 8.81 -11.62
N THR A 155 5.15 8.97 -11.03
CA THR A 155 4.97 9.55 -9.69
C THR A 155 4.65 8.51 -8.62
N SER A 156 4.38 7.26 -9.02
CA SER A 156 3.89 6.22 -8.10
C SER A 156 4.86 5.94 -6.95
N GLY A 157 6.16 5.83 -7.21
CA GLY A 157 7.16 5.60 -6.16
C GLY A 157 7.13 6.69 -5.08
N LYS A 158 7.14 7.96 -5.48
CA LYS A 158 7.08 9.10 -4.56
C LYS A 158 5.77 9.11 -3.75
N ILE A 159 4.65 8.79 -4.39
CA ILE A 159 3.34 8.74 -3.72
C ILE A 159 3.31 7.58 -2.72
N ILE A 160 3.79 6.38 -3.09
CA ILE A 160 3.88 5.22 -2.19
C ILE A 160 4.65 5.61 -0.92
N LYS A 161 5.86 6.15 -1.09
CA LYS A 161 6.70 6.55 0.06
C LYS A 161 5.99 7.58 0.94
N GLU A 162 5.37 8.59 0.35
CA GLU A 162 4.72 9.66 1.13
C GLU A 162 3.50 9.15 1.89
N LEU A 163 2.67 8.29 1.30
CA LEU A 163 1.53 7.68 1.97
C LEU A 163 1.97 6.86 3.20
N LEU A 164 3.00 6.03 3.03
CA LEU A 164 3.55 5.20 4.10
C LEU A 164 4.18 6.06 5.21
N TYR A 165 4.95 7.08 4.83
CA TYR A 165 5.55 8.03 5.77
C TYR A 165 4.49 8.79 6.58
N ARG A 166 3.42 9.24 5.94
CA ARG A 166 2.34 9.95 6.63
C ARG A 166 1.57 9.03 7.56
N ASP A 167 1.32 7.79 7.19
CA ASP A 167 0.69 6.83 8.10
C ASP A 167 1.55 6.61 9.35
N LEU A 168 2.85 6.37 9.18
CA LEU A 168 3.79 6.24 10.30
C LEU A 168 3.75 7.47 11.20
N LYS A 169 3.84 8.67 10.62
CA LYS A 169 3.83 9.94 11.36
C LYS A 169 2.55 10.13 12.15
N GLU A 170 1.38 9.86 11.54
CA GLU A 170 0.08 9.97 12.21
C GLU A 170 -0.05 8.98 13.39
N ARG A 171 0.46 7.76 13.25
CA ARG A 171 0.46 6.77 14.33
C ARG A 171 1.36 7.18 15.49
N ILE A 172 2.54 7.70 15.19
CA ILE A 172 3.44 8.29 16.19
C ILE A 172 2.72 9.42 16.94
N THR A 173 2.12 10.35 16.22
CA THR A 173 1.40 11.49 16.81
C THR A 173 0.24 11.06 17.71
N ARG A 174 -0.41 9.93 17.41
CA ARG A 174 -1.47 9.34 18.26
C ARG A 174 -0.94 8.52 19.43
N GLY A 175 0.37 8.38 19.56
CA GLY A 175 1.00 7.60 20.62
C GLY A 175 0.80 6.09 20.49
N GLU A 176 0.58 5.58 19.26
CA GLU A 176 0.37 4.14 19.03
C GLU A 176 1.62 3.30 19.34
N PHE A 177 2.78 3.92 19.40
CA PHE A 177 4.08 3.30 19.69
C PHE A 177 4.67 3.74 21.05
N ASP A 178 3.88 4.38 21.91
CA ASP A 178 4.33 4.75 23.24
C ASP A 178 4.43 3.52 24.16
N GLU A 179 5.52 3.45 24.95
CA GLU A 179 5.72 2.39 25.92
C GLU A 179 4.60 2.39 26.97
N GLY A 180 3.89 1.26 27.11
CA GLY A 180 2.86 1.07 28.14
C GLY A 180 1.41 1.10 27.67
N ARG A 181 1.16 1.00 26.37
CA ARG A 181 -0.18 0.77 25.84
C ARG A 181 -0.42 -0.68 25.44
#